data_e0de2c0d1c2bc79806277e4fff9385e6
#
_entry.id   e0de2c0d1c2bc79806277e4fff9385e6
#
_cell.length_a   1.000
_cell.length_b   1.000
_cell.length_c   1.000
_cell.angle_alpha   90.00
_cell.angle_beta   90.00
_cell.angle_gamma   90.00
#
_symmetry.space_group_name_H-M   'P 1'
#
loop_
_entity.id
_entity.type
_entity.pdbx_description
1 polymer ?
#
loop_
_entity_poly.entity_id
_entity_poly.type
_entity_poly.pdbx_seq_one_letter_code
_entity_poly.pdbx_strand_id
1 'polypeptide(L)'
;MTKKSHFLKTNYKPLKELIKIKNIPNPTIQDISNLVKEIRSSKLPDPKIIGNCWSFFKNPIISKNKLEKISSIHKLIPFYKLSDEKYKIPAAWLIEKCGMKGRIEGQTGTHKEHALVIINLCAATGTEIYNFSQKIKKLVLKKFNILLEEEVNIID
;
A
#
# COMPACT_ATOMS: atom_id res chain seq x y z
N MET A 1 6.55 25.26 -8.42
CA MET A 1 6.99 25.11 -7.01
C MET A 1 7.82 26.30 -6.64
N THR A 2 7.42 27.07 -5.64
CA THR A 2 8.21 28.22 -5.14
C THR A 2 9.35 27.71 -4.29
N LYS A 3 10.58 28.14 -4.58
CA LYS A 3 11.78 27.71 -3.82
C LYS A 3 11.96 28.44 -2.47
N LYS A 4 11.06 29.35 -2.08
CA LYS A 4 11.30 30.29 -0.98
C LYS A 4 10.37 30.21 0.25
N SER A 5 9.30 29.44 0.23
CA SER A 5 8.53 29.17 1.47
C SER A 5 7.87 27.79 1.37
N HIS A 6 8.31 26.87 2.22
CA HIS A 6 7.83 25.50 2.24
C HIS A 6 7.09 25.24 3.53
N PHE A 7 5.85 24.76 3.42
CA PHE A 7 5.14 24.19 4.54
C PHE A 7 5.45 22.69 4.60
N LEU A 8 6.16 22.25 5.64
CA LEU A 8 6.54 20.86 5.81
C LEU A 8 5.37 20.06 6.40
N LYS A 9 4.82 19.14 5.63
CA LYS A 9 3.76 18.23 6.08
C LYS A 9 4.37 17.04 6.85
N THR A 10 4.47 17.17 8.17
CA THR A 10 5.04 16.14 9.06
C THR A 10 4.01 15.27 9.77
N ASN A 11 2.72 15.35 9.40
CA ASN A 11 1.62 14.65 10.07
C ASN A 11 1.57 13.13 9.76
N TYR A 12 2.39 12.64 8.83
CA TYR A 12 2.50 11.21 8.56
C TYR A 12 3.11 10.49 9.77
N LYS A 13 2.34 9.59 10.40
CA LYS A 13 2.69 8.97 11.70
C LYS A 13 4.12 8.41 11.75
N PRO A 14 4.59 7.56 10.80
CA PRO A 14 5.96 7.05 10.85
C PRO A 14 7.03 8.14 10.74
N LEU A 15 6.77 9.20 9.97
CA LEU A 15 7.68 10.34 9.85
C LEU A 15 7.75 11.12 11.16
N LYS A 16 6.61 11.37 11.79
CA LYS A 16 6.53 12.06 13.09
C LYS A 16 7.27 11.30 14.19
N GLU A 17 7.10 9.98 14.21
CA GLU A 17 7.80 9.09 15.15
C GLU A 17 9.31 9.14 14.93
N LEU A 18 9.77 9.06 13.69
CA LEU A 18 11.18 9.06 13.34
C LEU A 18 11.86 10.42 13.65
N ILE A 19 11.18 11.54 13.37
CA ILE A 19 11.61 12.89 13.77
C ILE A 19 11.85 12.95 15.29
N LYS A 20 10.94 12.38 16.06
CA LYS A 20 11.00 12.35 17.53
C LYS A 20 12.17 11.47 18.03
N ILE A 21 12.30 10.25 17.48
CA ILE A 21 13.38 9.32 17.80
C ILE A 21 14.76 9.92 17.51
N LYS A 22 14.91 10.59 16.36
CA LYS A 22 16.17 11.22 15.95
C LYS A 22 16.41 12.61 16.56
N ASN A 23 15.48 13.07 17.39
CA ASN A 23 15.57 14.36 18.09
C ASN A 23 15.84 15.55 17.13
N ILE A 24 15.03 15.67 16.06
CA ILE A 24 15.13 16.73 15.05
C ILE A 24 13.95 17.70 15.25
N PRO A 25 14.04 18.71 16.13
CA PRO A 25 12.88 19.55 16.49
C PRO A 25 12.43 20.46 15.34
N ASN A 26 13.36 20.89 14.48
CA ASN A 26 13.11 21.79 13.33
C ASN A 26 13.65 21.14 12.05
N PRO A 27 12.99 20.13 11.49
CA PRO A 27 13.49 19.41 10.33
C PRO A 27 13.52 20.32 9.09
N THR A 28 14.61 20.26 8.34
CA THR A 28 14.72 20.86 7.01
C THR A 28 14.03 19.99 5.96
N ILE A 29 13.88 20.53 4.73
CA ILE A 29 13.38 19.75 3.59
C ILE A 29 14.26 18.51 3.34
N GLN A 30 15.59 18.68 3.48
CA GLN A 30 16.54 17.61 3.29
C GLN A 30 16.38 16.51 4.36
N ASP A 31 16.17 16.89 5.63
CA ASP A 31 15.90 15.95 6.70
C ASP A 31 14.64 15.14 6.42
N ILE A 32 13.54 15.81 6.04
CA ILE A 32 12.29 15.14 5.65
C ILE A 32 12.51 14.18 4.50
N SER A 33 13.24 14.59 3.45
CA SER A 33 13.56 13.74 2.31
C SER A 33 14.33 12.50 2.72
N ASN A 34 15.34 12.64 3.57
CA ASN A 34 16.15 11.52 4.07
C ASN A 34 15.34 10.58 4.95
N LEU A 35 14.53 11.12 5.87
CA LEU A 35 13.65 10.34 6.73
C LEU A 35 12.59 9.56 5.94
N VAL A 36 12.02 10.17 4.90
CA VAL A 36 11.06 9.48 4.01
C VAL A 36 11.75 8.35 3.24
N LYS A 37 12.97 8.57 2.73
CA LYS A 37 13.77 7.51 2.09
C LYS A 37 14.01 6.35 3.05
N GLU A 38 14.43 6.63 4.28
CA GLU A 38 14.68 5.63 5.31
C GLU A 38 13.41 4.81 5.63
N ILE A 39 12.26 5.48 5.83
CA ILE A 39 10.96 4.82 6.05
C ILE A 39 10.60 3.92 4.85
N ARG A 40 10.84 4.38 3.63
CA ARG A 40 10.54 3.61 2.43
C ARG A 40 11.45 2.39 2.30
N SER A 41 12.76 2.57 2.49
CA SER A 41 13.74 1.48 2.42
C SER A 41 13.51 0.40 3.48
N SER A 42 13.01 0.77 4.66
CA SER A 42 12.68 -0.20 5.72
C SER A 42 11.40 -1.00 5.44
N LYS A 43 10.50 -0.50 4.59
CA LYS A 43 9.19 -1.12 4.35
C LYS A 43 9.06 -1.79 2.98
N LEU A 44 9.85 -1.37 2.01
CA LEU A 44 9.71 -1.79 0.62
C LEU A 44 10.96 -2.53 0.18
N PRO A 45 10.81 -3.62 -0.58
CA PRO A 45 11.96 -4.34 -1.12
C PRO A 45 12.71 -3.46 -2.12
N ASP A 46 14.05 -3.55 -2.10
CA ASP A 46 14.89 -2.90 -3.11
C ASP A 46 14.65 -3.60 -4.47
N PRO A 47 14.19 -2.88 -5.50
CA PRO A 47 13.92 -3.47 -6.82
C PRO A 47 15.17 -4.00 -7.52
N LYS A 48 16.37 -3.62 -7.07
CA LYS A 48 17.64 -4.18 -7.54
C LYS A 48 17.90 -5.59 -6.99
N ILE A 49 17.27 -5.93 -5.85
CA ILE A 49 17.44 -7.24 -5.19
C ILE A 49 16.25 -8.14 -5.53
N ILE A 50 15.03 -7.61 -5.46
CA ILE A 50 13.80 -8.34 -5.79
C ILE A 50 12.96 -7.46 -6.70
N GLY A 51 12.76 -7.89 -7.95
CA GLY A 51 11.88 -7.23 -8.89
C GLY A 51 10.49 -7.02 -8.27
N ASN A 52 9.95 -5.83 -8.36
CA ASN A 52 8.63 -5.53 -7.82
C ASN A 52 7.99 -4.34 -8.52
N CYS A 53 6.66 -4.26 -8.42
CA CYS A 53 5.85 -3.20 -9.00
C CYS A 53 5.40 -2.16 -7.96
N TRP A 54 6.03 -2.11 -6.77
CA TRP A 54 5.58 -1.26 -5.66
C TRP A 54 4.11 -1.54 -5.30
N SER A 55 3.33 -0.50 -5.01
CA SER A 55 1.89 -0.64 -4.77
C SER A 55 1.18 -1.01 -6.06
N PHE A 56 0.75 -2.27 -6.18
CA PHE A 56 0.11 -2.78 -7.39
C PHE A 56 -1.34 -2.29 -7.56
N PHE A 57 -2.05 -2.07 -6.46
CA PHE A 57 -3.46 -1.67 -6.46
C PHE A 57 -3.69 -0.33 -5.78
N LYS A 58 -4.65 0.42 -6.28
CA LYS A 58 -5.18 1.62 -5.63
C LYS A 58 -5.94 1.25 -4.35
N ASN A 59 -5.90 2.14 -3.37
CA ASN A 59 -6.74 2.01 -2.19
C ASN A 59 -8.20 2.31 -2.57
N PRO A 60 -9.13 1.36 -2.47
CA PRO A 60 -10.52 1.55 -2.90
C PRO A 60 -11.25 2.58 -2.06
N ILE A 61 -12.15 3.31 -2.71
CA ILE A 61 -13.10 4.23 -2.06
C ILE A 61 -14.45 3.56 -2.03
N ILE A 62 -15.04 3.47 -0.85
CA ILE A 62 -16.35 2.83 -0.61
C ILE A 62 -17.32 3.79 0.05
N SER A 63 -18.62 3.48 -0.02
CA SER A 63 -19.67 4.21 0.66
C SER A 63 -19.69 3.92 2.16
N LYS A 64 -20.34 4.79 2.93
CA LYS A 64 -20.59 4.63 4.37
C LYS A 64 -21.29 3.30 4.67
N ASN A 65 -22.39 2.99 3.98
CA ASN A 65 -23.13 1.73 4.14
C ASN A 65 -22.24 0.51 3.91
N LYS A 66 -21.35 0.55 2.91
CA LYS A 66 -20.40 -0.52 2.65
C LYS A 66 -19.37 -0.68 3.77
N LEU A 67 -18.86 0.45 4.29
CA LEU A 67 -17.94 0.44 5.44
C LEU A 67 -18.62 -0.18 6.67
N GLU A 68 -19.86 0.22 7.00
CA GLU A 68 -20.61 -0.29 8.13
C GLU A 68 -20.81 -1.82 8.04
N LYS A 69 -21.18 -2.32 6.86
CA LYS A 69 -21.32 -3.78 6.61
C LYS A 69 -20.01 -4.54 6.82
N ILE A 70 -18.87 -3.98 6.40
CA ILE A 70 -17.57 -4.62 6.61
C ILE A 70 -17.16 -4.52 8.09
N SER A 71 -17.39 -3.36 8.73
CA SER A 71 -17.06 -3.12 10.13
C SER A 71 -17.85 -3.99 11.11
N SER A 72 -19.06 -4.41 10.77
CA SER A 72 -19.84 -5.35 11.59
C SER A 72 -19.15 -6.72 11.73
N ILE A 73 -18.41 -7.14 10.70
CA ILE A 73 -17.66 -8.40 10.69
C ILE A 73 -16.20 -8.18 11.13
N HIS A 74 -15.61 -7.06 10.72
CA HIS A 74 -14.21 -6.71 10.96
C HIS A 74 -14.09 -5.42 11.77
N LYS A 75 -14.26 -5.50 13.09
CA LYS A 75 -14.31 -4.33 14.01
C LYS A 75 -13.11 -3.36 13.91
N LEU A 76 -11.93 -3.85 13.49
CA LEU A 76 -10.69 -3.07 13.41
C LEU A 76 -10.29 -2.75 11.96
N ILE A 77 -11.26 -2.55 11.06
CA ILE A 77 -10.95 -2.13 9.69
C ILE A 77 -10.35 -0.72 9.69
N PRO A 78 -9.14 -0.53 9.15
CA PRO A 78 -8.58 0.81 9.00
C PRO A 78 -9.28 1.54 7.85
N PHE A 79 -9.57 2.82 8.04
CA PHE A 79 -10.14 3.67 6.99
C PHE A 79 -9.72 5.13 7.14
N TYR A 80 -9.84 5.87 6.05
CA TYR A 80 -9.66 7.31 6.00
C TYR A 80 -10.96 7.93 5.48
N LYS A 81 -11.56 8.81 6.29
CA LYS A 81 -12.76 9.56 5.88
C LYS A 81 -12.36 10.59 4.82
N LEU A 82 -13.01 10.56 3.67
CA LEU A 82 -12.82 11.53 2.59
C LEU A 82 -13.96 12.57 2.59
N SER A 83 -15.20 12.11 2.87
CA SER A 83 -16.40 12.91 3.06
C SER A 83 -17.36 12.14 3.97
N ASP A 84 -18.55 12.67 4.23
CA ASP A 84 -19.55 11.97 5.05
C ASP A 84 -20.02 10.65 4.42
N GLU A 85 -19.95 10.53 3.11
CA GLU A 85 -20.40 9.36 2.37
C GLU A 85 -19.27 8.50 1.77
N LYS A 86 -18.01 8.97 1.79
CA LYS A 86 -16.89 8.30 1.12
C LYS A 86 -15.73 8.02 2.07
N TYR A 87 -15.26 6.78 2.03
CA TYR A 87 -14.20 6.26 2.88
C TYR A 87 -13.18 5.48 2.04
N LYS A 88 -11.91 5.75 2.25
CA LYS A 88 -10.80 5.05 1.61
C LYS A 88 -10.30 3.94 2.52
N ILE A 89 -10.24 2.72 1.99
CA ILE A 89 -9.74 1.53 2.71
C ILE A 89 -8.35 1.17 2.17
N PRO A 90 -7.36 0.86 3.03
CA PRO A 90 -6.08 0.35 2.56
C PRO A 90 -6.25 -0.99 1.84
N ALA A 91 -5.88 -1.05 0.55
CA ALA A 91 -5.94 -2.28 -0.23
C ALA A 91 -5.03 -3.38 0.38
N ALA A 92 -3.90 -2.99 0.97
CA ALA A 92 -3.02 -3.92 1.69
C ALA A 92 -3.76 -4.70 2.78
N TRP A 93 -4.64 -4.04 3.56
CA TRP A 93 -5.42 -4.69 4.60
C TRP A 93 -6.42 -5.71 4.02
N LEU A 94 -7.09 -5.36 2.92
CA LEU A 94 -8.02 -6.27 2.24
C LEU A 94 -7.31 -7.53 1.75
N ILE A 95 -6.14 -7.34 1.12
CA ILE A 95 -5.28 -8.42 0.59
C ILE A 95 -4.77 -9.31 1.74
N GLU A 96 -4.30 -8.69 2.83
CA GLU A 96 -3.84 -9.41 4.03
C GLU A 96 -4.98 -10.24 4.66
N LYS A 97 -6.20 -9.69 4.74
CA LYS A 97 -7.37 -10.41 5.24
C LYS A 97 -7.84 -11.54 4.31
N CYS A 98 -7.40 -11.55 3.06
CA CYS A 98 -7.57 -12.67 2.14
C CYS A 98 -6.47 -13.74 2.27
N GLY A 99 -5.52 -13.59 3.21
CA GLY A 99 -4.40 -14.54 3.40
C GLY A 99 -3.34 -14.46 2.31
N MET A 100 -3.28 -13.33 1.59
CA MET A 100 -2.37 -13.17 0.46
C MET A 100 -1.06 -12.46 0.84
N LYS A 101 -0.87 -11.93 2.05
CA LYS A 101 0.39 -11.33 2.50
C LYS A 101 1.49 -12.40 2.60
N GLY A 102 2.62 -12.19 1.93
CA GLY A 102 3.74 -13.13 1.90
C GLY A 102 3.44 -14.44 1.13
N ARG A 103 2.34 -14.49 0.39
CA ARG A 103 1.98 -15.66 -0.41
C ARG A 103 2.82 -15.71 -1.68
N ILE A 104 3.47 -16.84 -1.92
CA ILE A 104 4.26 -17.12 -3.12
C ILE A 104 3.53 -18.17 -3.96
N GLU A 105 3.49 -17.97 -5.28
CA GLU A 105 2.98 -18.92 -6.27
C GLU A 105 3.90 -18.89 -7.51
N GLY A 106 4.57 -20.01 -7.77
CA GLY A 106 5.59 -20.06 -8.80
C GLY A 106 6.72 -19.05 -8.55
N GLN A 107 6.99 -18.20 -9.53
CA GLN A 107 8.04 -17.18 -9.46
C GLN A 107 7.52 -15.78 -9.07
N THR A 108 6.26 -15.65 -8.64
CA THR A 108 5.66 -14.40 -8.21
C THR A 108 4.98 -14.54 -6.84
N GLY A 109 4.66 -13.43 -6.22
CA GLY A 109 3.96 -13.42 -4.95
C GLY A 109 3.74 -12.01 -4.42
N THR A 110 3.19 -11.92 -3.20
CA THR A 110 3.17 -10.68 -2.44
C THR A 110 4.32 -10.62 -1.45
N HIS A 111 4.86 -9.43 -1.25
CA HIS A 111 5.95 -9.22 -0.29
C HIS A 111 5.50 -9.54 1.14
N LYS A 112 6.38 -10.18 1.92
CA LYS A 112 6.10 -10.65 3.30
C LYS A 112 5.74 -9.52 4.27
N GLU A 113 6.31 -8.32 4.09
CA GLU A 113 6.04 -7.16 4.95
C GLU A 113 4.94 -6.26 4.41
N HIS A 114 4.64 -6.33 3.09
CA HIS A 114 3.70 -5.41 2.46
C HIS A 114 2.83 -6.09 1.40
N ALA A 115 1.60 -6.45 1.77
CA ALA A 115 0.69 -7.21 0.92
C ALA A 115 0.33 -6.53 -0.42
N LEU A 116 0.52 -5.21 -0.53
CA LEU A 116 0.24 -4.45 -1.75
C LEU A 116 1.36 -4.56 -2.80
N VAL A 117 2.54 -5.01 -2.39
CA VAL A 117 3.71 -5.14 -3.26
C VAL A 117 3.74 -6.53 -3.87
N ILE A 118 3.53 -6.63 -5.17
CA ILE A 118 3.73 -7.87 -5.93
C ILE A 118 5.21 -7.94 -6.32
N ILE A 119 5.82 -9.09 -6.06
CA ILE A 119 7.24 -9.35 -6.29
C ILE A 119 7.44 -10.36 -7.41
N ASN A 120 8.58 -10.22 -8.11
CA ASN A 120 9.13 -11.20 -9.04
C ASN A 120 10.38 -11.81 -8.40
N LEU A 121 10.37 -13.12 -8.17
CA LEU A 121 11.46 -13.83 -7.49
C LEU A 121 12.65 -14.16 -8.40
N CYS A 122 12.57 -13.91 -9.68
CA CYS A 122 13.62 -13.92 -10.69
C CYS A 122 13.09 -14.06 -12.12
N ALA A 123 12.18 -14.98 -12.38
CA ALA A 123 11.83 -15.44 -13.74
C ALA A 123 10.33 -15.37 -14.06
N ALA A 124 9.52 -14.69 -13.22
CA ALA A 124 8.10 -14.50 -13.54
C ALA A 124 7.95 -13.61 -14.77
N THR A 125 7.13 -14.05 -15.70
CA THR A 125 6.69 -13.26 -16.86
C THR A 125 5.66 -12.21 -16.44
N GLY A 126 5.46 -11.17 -17.25
CA GLY A 126 4.40 -10.19 -17.03
C GLY A 126 3.01 -10.83 -16.91
N THR A 127 2.74 -11.85 -17.73
CA THR A 127 1.49 -12.63 -17.71
C THR A 127 1.28 -13.36 -16.38
N GLU A 128 2.32 -13.97 -15.82
CA GLU A 128 2.23 -14.65 -14.51
C GLU A 128 1.94 -13.64 -13.39
N ILE A 129 2.62 -12.50 -13.36
CA ILE A 129 2.38 -11.42 -12.41
C ILE A 129 0.94 -10.88 -12.54
N TYR A 130 0.48 -10.68 -13.77
CA TYR A 130 -0.88 -10.24 -14.05
C TYR A 130 -1.91 -11.26 -13.56
N ASN A 131 -1.75 -12.55 -13.90
CA ASN A 131 -2.65 -13.61 -13.47
C ASN A 131 -2.71 -13.72 -11.94
N PHE A 132 -1.55 -13.58 -11.26
CA PHE A 132 -1.50 -13.54 -9.81
C PHE A 132 -2.26 -12.33 -9.24
N SER A 133 -2.14 -11.16 -9.87
CA SER A 133 -2.90 -9.96 -9.49
C SER A 133 -4.41 -10.16 -9.64
N GLN A 134 -4.85 -10.79 -10.73
CA GLN A 134 -6.27 -11.10 -10.97
C GLN A 134 -6.83 -12.10 -9.92
N LYS A 135 -5.99 -13.04 -9.46
CA LYS A 135 -6.36 -13.92 -8.36
C LYS A 135 -6.60 -13.14 -7.07
N ILE A 136 -5.75 -12.18 -6.74
CA ILE A 136 -5.94 -11.27 -5.60
C ILE A 136 -7.26 -10.51 -5.73
N LYS A 137 -7.53 -9.91 -6.90
CA LYS A 137 -8.79 -9.18 -7.16
C LYS A 137 -10.01 -10.07 -6.92
N LYS A 138 -10.01 -11.30 -7.46
CA LYS A 138 -11.10 -12.27 -7.27
C LYS A 138 -11.32 -12.60 -5.79
N LEU A 139 -10.26 -12.82 -5.02
CA LEU A 139 -10.35 -13.12 -3.59
C LEU A 139 -10.93 -11.95 -2.79
N VAL A 140 -10.46 -10.72 -3.06
CA VAL A 140 -10.97 -9.52 -2.40
C VAL A 140 -12.43 -9.27 -2.80
N LEU A 141 -12.78 -9.41 -4.07
CA LEU A 141 -14.15 -9.29 -4.55
C LEU A 141 -15.07 -10.30 -3.86
N LYS A 142 -14.67 -11.57 -3.82
CA LYS A 142 -15.43 -12.66 -3.17
C LYS A 142 -15.66 -12.39 -1.68
N LYS A 143 -14.62 -11.93 -0.96
CA LYS A 143 -14.68 -11.77 0.51
C LYS A 143 -15.35 -10.46 0.94
N PHE A 144 -15.08 -9.36 0.25
CA PHE A 144 -15.51 -8.03 0.66
C PHE A 144 -16.52 -7.39 -0.30
N ASN A 145 -16.76 -8.02 -1.46
CA ASN A 145 -17.51 -7.43 -2.57
C ASN A 145 -16.93 -6.03 -2.95
N ILE A 146 -15.60 -5.91 -2.98
CA ILE A 146 -14.85 -4.74 -3.40
C ILE A 146 -13.96 -5.14 -4.57
N LEU A 147 -14.11 -4.47 -5.71
CA LEU A 147 -13.24 -4.64 -6.86
C LEU A 147 -12.00 -3.74 -6.68
N LEU A 148 -10.82 -4.36 -6.65
CA LEU A 148 -9.56 -3.62 -6.67
C LEU A 148 -9.25 -3.11 -8.09
N GLU A 149 -8.68 -1.92 -8.16
CA GLU A 149 -8.21 -1.30 -9.40
C GLU A 149 -6.67 -1.26 -9.37
N GLU A 150 -6.05 -1.58 -10.50
CA GLU A 150 -4.60 -1.52 -10.66
C GLU A 150 -4.12 -0.05 -10.61
N GLU A 151 -3.02 0.19 -9.91
CA GLU A 151 -2.31 1.48 -9.91
C GLU A 151 -1.17 1.48 -10.94
N VAL A 152 -0.67 0.29 -11.26
CA VAL A 152 0.37 0.08 -12.26
C VAL A 152 -0.21 0.17 -13.68
N ASN A 153 0.60 0.62 -14.62
CA ASN A 153 0.26 0.53 -16.05
C ASN A 153 0.58 -0.87 -16.56
N ILE A 154 -0.43 -1.50 -17.15
CA ILE A 154 -0.27 -2.78 -17.85
C ILE A 154 -0.06 -2.43 -19.32
N ILE A 155 1.05 -2.88 -19.89
CA ILE A 155 1.42 -2.66 -21.28
C ILE A 155 1.40 -4.03 -21.95
N ASP A 156 0.61 -4.15 -23.02
CA ASP A 156 0.49 -5.35 -23.86
C ASP A 156 1.65 -5.42 -24.85
#